data_5dde2c95aacc0e8f967b555103d6e233
#
_entry.id   5dde2c95aacc0e8f967b555103d6e233
#
_cell.length_a   1.000
_cell.length_b   1.000
_cell.length_c   1.000
_cell.angle_alpha   90.00
_cell.angle_beta   90.00
_cell.angle_gamma   90.00
#
_symmetry.space_group_name_H-M   'P 1'
#
loop_
_entity.id
_entity.type
_entity.pdbx_description
1 polymer ?
#
loop_
_entity_poly.entity_id
_entity_poly.type
_entity_poly.pdbx_seq_one_letter_code
_entity_poly.pdbx_strand_id
1 'polypeptide(L)'
;MDLLIPRDDAAGSRQIPEAVLEKAGLKDTERLFVHADKDYILLRKYDMTVKEEIELVTSLREGLESLLFELVHASQHVHIKCDWDRDPLEMIDEDVVHELIGCGASMDGLRLLLMKEAIETDEE
;
A
#
# COMPACT_ATOMS: atom_id res chain seq x y z
N MET A 1 11.79 5.04 5.78
CA MET A 1 11.50 4.99 7.22
C MET A 1 10.06 4.55 7.42
N ASP A 2 9.87 3.50 8.17
CA ASP A 2 8.53 3.00 8.46
C ASP A 2 8.22 3.22 9.94
N LEU A 3 7.02 3.72 10.21
CA LEU A 3 6.61 4.03 11.58
C LEU A 3 5.14 3.67 11.78
N LEU A 4 4.86 2.95 12.85
CA LEU A 4 3.50 2.69 13.30
C LEU A 4 3.01 3.87 14.14
N ILE A 5 1.90 4.47 13.72
CA ILE A 5 1.27 5.57 14.46
C ILE A 5 -0.04 5.05 15.03
N PRO A 6 -0.11 4.81 16.36
CA PRO A 6 -1.35 4.33 16.98
C PRO A 6 -2.41 5.44 17.00
N ARG A 7 -3.66 5.02 17.09
CA ARG A 7 -4.77 5.95 17.23
C ARG A 7 -4.77 6.58 18.63
N ASP A 8 -4.89 7.91 18.68
CA ASP A 8 -5.07 8.65 19.93
C ASP A 8 -6.54 9.02 20.07
N ASP A 9 -7.28 8.25 20.84
CA ASP A 9 -8.72 8.45 21.04
C ASP A 9 -9.03 9.74 21.84
N ALA A 10 -8.10 10.20 22.66
CA ALA A 10 -8.32 11.39 23.49
C ALA A 10 -8.19 12.69 22.67
N ALA A 11 -7.32 12.72 21.68
CA ALA A 11 -7.07 13.92 20.88
C ALA A 11 -8.02 14.07 19.69
N GLY A 12 -8.70 13.01 19.27
CA GLY A 12 -9.55 13.03 18.08
C GLY A 12 -8.78 13.24 16.77
N SER A 13 -7.45 13.26 16.81
CA SER A 13 -6.58 13.45 15.67
C SER A 13 -5.33 12.60 15.82
N ARG A 14 -4.65 12.37 14.69
CA ARG A 14 -3.34 11.71 14.68
C ARG A 14 -2.28 12.75 14.38
N GLN A 15 -1.18 12.70 15.10
CA GLN A 15 -0.05 13.59 14.88
C GLN A 15 1.10 12.84 14.24
N ILE A 16 1.75 13.50 13.28
CA ILE A 16 2.97 12.97 12.67
C ILE A 16 4.14 13.43 13.55
N PRO A 17 4.96 12.51 14.09
CA PRO A 17 6.12 12.91 14.89
C PRO A 17 7.06 13.81 14.12
N GLU A 18 7.63 14.79 14.82
CA GLU A 18 8.57 15.75 14.24
C GLU A 18 9.77 15.07 13.58
N ALA A 19 10.27 13.98 14.18
CA ALA A 19 11.37 13.21 13.63
C ALA A 19 11.07 12.64 12.23
N VAL A 20 9.81 12.28 11.96
CA VAL A 20 9.37 11.80 10.65
C VAL A 20 9.41 12.95 9.63
N LEU A 21 8.93 14.12 10.01
CA LEU A 21 8.96 15.31 9.16
C LEU A 21 10.40 15.72 8.83
N GLU A 22 11.30 15.66 9.82
CA GLU A 22 12.72 15.92 9.60
C GLU A 22 13.34 14.92 8.61
N LYS A 23 13.07 13.63 8.79
CA LYS A 23 13.59 12.58 7.90
C LYS A 23 13.10 12.76 6.46
N ALA A 24 11.87 13.21 6.29
CA ALA A 24 11.30 13.48 4.97
C ALA A 24 11.73 14.84 4.38
N GLY A 25 12.42 15.69 5.17
CA GLY A 25 12.80 17.03 4.74
C GLY A 25 11.64 18.00 4.66
N LEU A 26 10.57 17.74 5.41
CA LEU A 26 9.34 18.55 5.38
C LEU A 26 9.14 19.46 6.59
N LYS A 27 10.00 19.38 7.59
CA LYS A 27 9.86 20.11 8.86
C LYS A 27 9.75 21.62 8.68
N ASP A 28 10.60 22.20 7.83
CA ASP A 28 10.68 23.65 7.62
C ASP A 28 9.96 24.11 6.35
N THR A 29 9.17 23.27 5.74
CA THR A 29 8.43 23.58 4.53
C THR A 29 7.19 24.41 4.86
N GLU A 30 7.05 25.58 4.24
CA GLU A 30 5.91 26.47 4.47
C GLU A 30 4.58 25.91 4.01
N ARG A 31 4.57 25.23 2.86
CA ARG A 31 3.35 24.66 2.29
C ARG A 31 3.52 23.18 1.98
N LEU A 32 2.60 22.40 2.50
CA LEU A 32 2.53 20.97 2.24
C LEU A 32 1.30 20.67 1.40
N PHE A 33 1.48 19.78 0.43
CA PHE A 33 0.38 19.24 -0.34
C PHE A 33 0.02 17.87 0.24
N VAL A 34 -1.26 17.68 0.55
CA VAL A 34 -1.76 16.41 1.09
C VAL A 34 -2.70 15.80 0.07
N HIS A 35 -2.34 14.63 -0.41
CA HIS A 35 -3.23 13.82 -1.25
C HIS A 35 -3.77 12.66 -0.41
N ALA A 36 -5.05 12.62 -0.21
CA ALA A 36 -5.71 11.56 0.56
C ALA A 36 -6.56 10.70 -0.37
N ASP A 37 -6.39 9.42 -0.27
CA ASP A 37 -7.20 8.43 -0.97
C ASP A 37 -7.57 7.34 0.03
N LYS A 38 -8.31 6.35 -0.43
CA LYS A 38 -8.67 5.23 0.43
C LYS A 38 -7.40 4.47 0.83
N ASP A 39 -7.23 4.27 2.14
CA ASP A 39 -6.16 3.48 2.74
C ASP A 39 -4.76 4.11 2.72
N TYR A 40 -4.57 5.30 2.12
CA TYR A 40 -3.27 5.97 2.16
C TYR A 40 -3.38 7.49 2.07
N ILE A 41 -2.33 8.15 2.54
CA ILE A 41 -2.15 9.60 2.43
C ILE A 41 -0.74 9.87 1.92
N LEU A 42 -0.61 10.72 0.91
CA LEU A 42 0.67 11.20 0.43
C LEU A 42 0.87 12.64 0.87
N LEU A 43 1.94 12.90 1.60
CA LEU A 43 2.31 14.23 2.07
C LEU A 43 3.62 14.64 1.39
N ARG A 44 3.60 15.79 0.72
CA ARG A 44 4.78 16.30 0.00
C ARG A 44 4.88 17.81 0.05
N LYS A 45 6.02 18.36 -0.37
CA LYS A 45 6.16 19.79 -0.59
C LYS A 45 5.18 20.24 -1.68
N TYR A 46 4.57 21.40 -1.51
CA TYR A 46 3.77 22.01 -2.56
C TYR A 46 4.64 22.52 -3.72
N ASP A 47 5.69 23.28 -3.39
CA ASP A 47 6.61 23.85 -4.38
C ASP A 47 7.80 22.93 -4.61
N MET A 48 7.71 22.08 -5.63
CA MET A 48 8.77 21.14 -5.99
C MET A 48 9.41 21.53 -7.33
N THR A 49 10.74 21.41 -7.40
CA THR A 49 11.44 21.53 -8.66
C THR A 49 11.20 20.25 -9.49
N VAL A 50 11.47 20.31 -10.78
CA VAL A 50 11.34 19.14 -11.68
C VAL A 50 12.23 17.99 -11.17
N LYS A 51 13.44 18.32 -10.72
CA LYS A 51 14.37 17.32 -10.17
C LYS A 51 13.76 16.63 -8.94
N GLU A 52 13.19 17.41 -8.03
CA GLU A 52 12.54 16.88 -6.83
C GLU A 52 11.33 16.00 -7.18
N GLU A 53 10.55 16.39 -8.19
CA GLU A 53 9.42 15.58 -8.66
C GLU A 53 9.89 14.25 -9.24
N ILE A 54 10.99 14.24 -9.99
CA ILE A 54 11.58 13.01 -10.55
C ILE A 54 12.05 12.10 -9.41
N GLU A 55 12.71 12.65 -8.42
CA GLU A 55 13.16 11.91 -7.24
C GLU A 55 11.97 11.31 -6.46
N LEU A 56 10.87 12.07 -6.35
CA LEU A 56 9.64 11.58 -5.72
C LEU A 56 9.02 10.42 -6.50
N VAL A 57 8.95 10.52 -7.82
CA VAL A 57 8.46 9.44 -8.68
C VAL A 57 9.28 8.17 -8.47
N THR A 58 10.61 8.31 -8.41
CA THR A 58 11.52 7.19 -8.16
C THR A 58 11.24 6.53 -6.82
N SER A 59 11.10 7.33 -5.76
CA SER A 59 10.78 6.86 -4.41
C SER A 59 9.42 6.15 -4.35
N LEU A 60 8.40 6.72 -5.00
CA LEU A 60 7.06 6.13 -5.04
C LEU A 60 7.08 4.79 -5.77
N ARG A 61 7.87 4.69 -6.83
CA ARG A 61 8.04 3.43 -7.56
C ARG A 61 8.66 2.35 -6.68
N GLU A 62 9.69 2.69 -5.91
CA GLU A 62 10.33 1.77 -4.97
C GLU A 62 9.34 1.30 -3.90
N GLY A 63 8.52 2.21 -3.37
CA GLY A 63 7.47 1.89 -2.41
C GLY A 63 6.42 0.95 -3.00
N LEU A 64 6.02 1.18 -4.25
CA LEU A 64 5.09 0.31 -4.97
C LEU A 64 5.68 -1.09 -5.14
N GLU A 65 6.94 -1.19 -5.55
CA GLU A 65 7.63 -2.48 -5.72
C GLU A 65 7.66 -3.27 -4.41
N SER A 66 7.87 -2.58 -3.28
CA SER A 66 7.85 -3.19 -1.96
C SER A 66 6.49 -3.83 -1.64
N LEU A 67 5.40 -3.12 -1.93
CA LEU A 67 4.04 -3.64 -1.73
C LEU A 67 3.75 -4.82 -2.65
N LEU A 68 4.16 -4.73 -3.91
CA LEU A 68 4.02 -5.83 -4.87
C LEU A 68 4.77 -7.06 -4.39
N PHE A 69 5.99 -6.88 -3.88
CA PHE A 69 6.81 -7.97 -3.34
C PHE A 69 6.13 -8.65 -2.14
N GLU A 70 5.53 -7.88 -1.23
CA GLU A 70 4.78 -8.43 -0.10
C GLU A 70 3.63 -9.32 -0.58
N LEU A 71 2.87 -8.87 -1.58
CA LEU A 71 1.76 -9.64 -2.15
C LEU A 71 2.24 -10.91 -2.84
N VAL A 72 3.32 -10.81 -3.61
CA VAL A 72 3.96 -11.97 -4.27
C VAL A 72 4.36 -13.01 -3.23
N HIS A 73 5.06 -12.57 -2.18
CA HIS A 73 5.53 -13.44 -1.11
C HIS A 73 4.35 -14.13 -0.41
N ALA A 74 3.32 -13.37 -0.04
CA ALA A 74 2.14 -13.92 0.61
C ALA A 74 1.44 -14.97 -0.27
N SER A 75 1.32 -14.71 -1.57
CA SER A 75 0.67 -15.63 -2.50
C SER A 75 1.41 -16.96 -2.64
N GLN A 76 2.73 -16.96 -2.49
CA GLN A 76 3.57 -18.16 -2.64
C GLN A 76 3.52 -19.09 -1.43
N HIS A 77 3.05 -18.61 -0.29
CA HIS A 77 2.97 -19.41 0.95
C HIS A 77 1.63 -20.12 1.13
N VAL A 78 0.72 -20.02 0.19
CA VAL A 78 -0.58 -20.68 0.25
C VAL A 78 -0.58 -21.88 -0.69
N HIS A 79 -0.79 -23.07 -0.15
CA HIS A 79 -0.65 -24.34 -0.89
C HIS A 79 -1.93 -25.17 -1.00
N ILE A 80 -3.07 -24.63 -0.66
CA ILE A 80 -4.35 -25.35 -0.69
C ILE A 80 -5.03 -25.08 -2.02
N LYS A 81 -5.45 -26.16 -2.70
CA LYS A 81 -6.26 -26.07 -3.92
C LYS A 81 -7.73 -26.08 -3.54
N CYS A 82 -8.47 -25.10 -4.01
CA CYS A 82 -9.92 -25.03 -3.84
C CYS A 82 -10.60 -24.88 -5.18
N ASP A 83 -11.80 -25.45 -5.31
CA ASP A 83 -12.65 -25.21 -6.46
C ASP A 83 -13.41 -23.90 -6.23
N TRP A 84 -13.48 -23.07 -7.26
CA TRP A 84 -14.05 -21.74 -7.18
C TRP A 84 -15.34 -21.65 -7.98
N ASP A 85 -16.46 -21.29 -7.32
CA ASP A 85 -17.68 -20.95 -8.02
C ASP A 85 -17.57 -19.60 -8.72
N ARG A 86 -16.83 -18.69 -8.12
CA ARG A 86 -16.49 -17.37 -8.68
C ARG A 86 -15.01 -17.11 -8.48
N ASP A 87 -14.37 -16.58 -9.51
CA ASP A 87 -12.97 -16.18 -9.41
C ASP A 87 -12.87 -14.85 -8.66
N PRO A 88 -12.31 -14.82 -7.42
CA PRO A 88 -12.18 -13.59 -6.68
C PRO A 88 -11.27 -12.55 -7.36
N LEU A 89 -10.41 -12.97 -8.30
CA LEU A 89 -9.57 -12.06 -9.08
C LEU A 89 -10.35 -11.23 -10.08
N GLU A 90 -11.59 -11.63 -10.43
CA GLU A 90 -12.46 -10.83 -11.30
C GLU A 90 -12.81 -9.47 -10.71
N MET A 91 -12.76 -9.33 -9.38
CA MET A 91 -13.02 -8.09 -8.67
C MET A 91 -11.81 -7.16 -8.61
N ILE A 92 -10.66 -7.61 -9.06
CA ILE A 92 -9.40 -6.88 -9.03
C ILE A 92 -9.10 -6.32 -10.43
N ASP A 93 -8.50 -5.14 -10.49
CA ASP A 93 -8.05 -4.54 -11.74
C ASP A 93 -7.12 -5.51 -12.49
N GLU A 94 -7.44 -5.80 -13.73
CA GLU A 94 -6.72 -6.75 -14.56
C GLU A 94 -5.24 -6.37 -14.72
N ASP A 95 -4.94 -5.08 -14.86
CA ASP A 95 -3.55 -4.60 -14.98
C ASP A 95 -2.75 -4.88 -13.73
N VAL A 96 -3.36 -4.74 -12.55
CA VAL A 96 -2.71 -5.06 -11.26
C VAL A 96 -2.43 -6.55 -11.16
N VAL A 97 -3.40 -7.39 -11.54
CA VAL A 97 -3.22 -8.85 -11.54
C VAL A 97 -2.07 -9.25 -12.47
N HIS A 98 -2.02 -8.69 -13.68
CA HIS A 98 -0.94 -8.95 -14.63
C HIS A 98 0.42 -8.56 -14.08
N GLU A 99 0.50 -7.41 -13.41
CA GLU A 99 1.75 -6.94 -12.82
C GLU A 99 2.22 -7.87 -11.69
N LEU A 100 1.31 -8.32 -10.82
CA LEU A 100 1.62 -9.27 -9.75
C LEU A 100 2.13 -10.59 -10.31
N ILE A 101 1.45 -11.14 -11.31
CA ILE A 101 1.86 -12.40 -11.97
C ILE A 101 3.23 -12.23 -12.62
N GLY A 102 3.47 -11.10 -13.28
CA GLY A 102 4.78 -10.77 -13.87
C GLY A 102 5.90 -10.70 -12.84
N CYS A 103 5.58 -10.37 -11.59
CA CYS A 103 6.53 -10.35 -10.48
C CYS A 103 6.71 -11.71 -9.80
N GLY A 104 5.97 -12.74 -10.23
CA GLY A 104 6.08 -14.10 -9.71
C GLY A 104 5.00 -14.53 -8.72
N ALA A 105 3.90 -13.79 -8.63
CA ALA A 105 2.79 -14.15 -7.75
C ALA A 105 2.08 -15.42 -8.24
N SER A 106 1.59 -16.21 -7.28
CA SER A 106 0.76 -17.37 -7.57
C SER A 106 -0.70 -16.95 -7.70
N MET A 107 -1.34 -17.22 -8.84
CA MET A 107 -2.76 -16.91 -9.04
C MET A 107 -3.64 -17.61 -8.02
N ASP A 108 -3.40 -18.91 -7.81
CA ASP A 108 -4.16 -19.70 -6.84
C ASP A 108 -3.94 -19.19 -5.41
N GLY A 109 -2.72 -18.78 -5.08
CA GLY A 109 -2.38 -18.19 -3.79
C GLY A 109 -3.14 -16.89 -3.54
N LEU A 110 -3.21 -16.01 -4.54
CA LEU A 110 -3.96 -14.76 -4.45
C LEU A 110 -5.46 -15.02 -4.25
N ARG A 111 -6.02 -15.98 -4.98
CA ARG A 111 -7.43 -16.36 -4.84
C ARG A 111 -7.73 -16.83 -3.42
N LEU A 112 -6.88 -17.71 -2.89
CA LEU A 112 -7.03 -18.23 -1.53
C LEU A 112 -6.98 -17.13 -0.48
N LEU A 113 -6.04 -16.19 -0.59
CA LEU A 113 -5.91 -15.06 0.32
C LEU A 113 -7.18 -14.21 0.32
N LEU A 114 -7.71 -13.89 -0.86
CA LEU A 114 -8.92 -13.09 -1.00
C LEU A 114 -10.14 -13.79 -0.41
N MET A 115 -10.26 -15.12 -0.63
CA MET A 115 -11.36 -15.90 -0.06
C MET A 115 -11.28 -16.01 1.45
N LYS A 116 -10.08 -16.18 1.98
CA LYS A 116 -9.87 -16.26 3.42
C LYS A 116 -10.33 -14.96 4.08
N GLU A 117 -10.00 -13.82 3.52
CA GLU A 117 -10.43 -12.52 4.01
C GLU A 117 -11.96 -12.37 3.96
N ALA A 118 -12.60 -12.81 2.88
CA ALA A 118 -14.04 -12.75 2.73
C ALA A 118 -14.76 -13.59 3.79
N ILE A 119 -14.24 -14.79 4.10
CA ILE A 119 -14.80 -15.66 5.15
C ILE A 119 -14.63 -15.03 6.53
N GLU A 120 -13.45 -14.47 6.81
CA GLU A 120 -13.18 -13.79 8.09
C GLU A 120 -14.09 -12.57 8.29
N THR A 121 -14.40 -11.84 7.22
CA THR A 121 -15.30 -10.69 7.25
C THR A 121 -16.76 -11.11 7.50
N ASP A 122 -17.19 -12.23 6.91
CA ASP A 122 -18.57 -12.74 7.05
C ASP A 122 -18.84 -13.33 8.42
N GLU A 123 -17.83 -13.72 9.18
CA GLU A 123 -17.96 -14.29 10.52
C GLU A 123 -18.20 -13.22 11.61
N GLU A 124 -18.04 -11.96 11.29
CA GLU A 124 -18.37 -10.86 12.19
C GLU A 124 -19.89 -10.59 12.18
#